data_04c052e03a803bb6e80382897a447294
#
_entry.id   04c052e03a803bb6e80382897a447294
#
_cell.length_a   1.000
_cell.length_b   1.000
_cell.length_c   1.000
_cell.angle_alpha   90.00
_cell.angle_beta   90.00
_cell.angle_gamma   90.00
#
_symmetry.space_group_name_H-M   'P 1'
#
loop_
_entity.id
_entity.type
_entity.pdbx_description
1 polymer ?
#
loop_
_entity_poly.entity_id
_entity_poly.type
_entity_poly.pdbx_seq_one_letter_code
_entity_poly.pdbx_strand_id
1 'polypeptide(L)'
;MISLTKHNELKGYKSLEAYPEVAHFVTTRHEGISTGAYGSFNCSPYTNDSCMNVNRNQSWLFQCMNHQIKELFIPEQSHGCASLIINESFFKESLEMRRLLLRGMDALI
;
A
#
# COMPACT_ATOMS: atom_id res chain seq x y z
N MET A 1 -2.73 11.65 14.17
CA MET A 1 -2.63 11.68 12.70
C MET A 1 -3.45 12.82 12.12
N ILE A 2 -3.00 13.37 11.02
CA ILE A 2 -3.68 14.43 10.28
C ILE A 2 -4.28 13.88 9.00
N SER A 3 -5.27 14.58 8.44
CA SER A 3 -5.87 14.20 7.15
C SER A 3 -5.05 14.74 6.00
N LEU A 4 -4.71 13.87 5.04
CA LEU A 4 -3.97 14.24 3.83
C LEU A 4 -4.90 14.50 2.64
N THR A 5 -6.14 14.04 2.71
CA THR A 5 -7.15 14.25 1.68
C THR A 5 -8.35 15.01 2.24
N LYS A 6 -9.13 15.59 1.34
CA LYS A 6 -10.31 16.42 1.70
C LYS A 6 -11.34 15.64 2.51
N HIS A 7 -11.49 14.36 2.28
CA HIS A 7 -12.52 13.51 2.90
C HIS A 7 -11.99 12.54 3.94
N ASN A 8 -10.74 12.73 4.40
CA ASN A 8 -10.09 11.92 5.44
C ASN A 8 -9.78 10.46 5.03
N GLU A 9 -9.72 10.17 3.74
CA GLU A 9 -9.43 8.81 3.26
C GLU A 9 -7.98 8.39 3.52
N LEU A 10 -7.07 9.36 3.42
CA LEU A 10 -5.66 9.14 3.75
C LEU A 10 -5.29 9.96 4.98
N LYS A 11 -4.55 9.33 5.87
CA LYS A 11 -4.01 9.96 7.07
C LYS A 11 -2.50 10.03 6.99
N GLY A 12 -1.93 10.95 7.73
CA GLY A 12 -0.48 11.11 7.83
C GLY A 12 -0.06 11.52 9.22
N TYR A 13 1.24 11.66 9.40
CA TYR A 13 1.84 12.08 10.66
C TYR A 13 2.42 13.49 10.52
N LYS A 14 1.98 14.40 11.36
CA LYS A 14 2.46 15.78 11.36
C LYS A 14 3.98 15.87 11.50
N SER A 15 4.58 14.98 12.29
CA SER A 15 6.02 14.93 12.48
C SER A 15 6.79 14.65 11.18
N LEU A 16 6.19 13.94 10.23
CA LEU A 16 6.82 13.63 8.94
C LEU A 16 6.63 14.73 7.90
N GLU A 17 5.70 15.65 8.11
CA GLU A 17 5.50 16.79 7.20
C GLU A 17 6.71 17.74 7.15
N ALA A 18 7.53 17.73 8.19
CA ALA A 18 8.76 18.54 8.24
C ALA A 18 9.82 18.07 7.23
N TYR A 19 9.64 16.89 6.63
CA TYR A 19 10.60 16.28 5.71
C TYR A 19 10.00 16.19 4.31
N PRO A 20 10.19 17.22 3.46
CA PRO A 20 9.56 17.28 2.14
C PRO A 20 10.02 16.17 1.19
N GLU A 21 11.17 15.56 1.46
CA GLU A 21 11.69 14.42 0.70
C GLU A 21 11.00 13.10 1.02
N VAL A 22 10.14 13.06 2.06
CA VAL A 22 9.41 11.88 2.47
C VAL A 22 7.93 12.04 2.15
N ALA A 23 7.42 11.22 1.25
CA ALA A 23 5.97 11.05 1.08
C ALA A 23 5.49 9.93 2.00
N HIS A 24 4.45 10.18 2.76
CA HIS A 24 3.92 9.20 3.70
C HIS A 24 2.40 9.26 3.75
N PHE A 25 1.78 8.12 4.01
CA PHE A 25 0.34 8.04 4.21
C PHE A 25 -0.04 6.74 4.93
N VAL A 26 -1.23 6.75 5.52
CA VAL A 26 -1.90 5.57 6.04
C VAL A 26 -3.28 5.53 5.41
N THR A 27 -3.63 4.42 4.78
CA THR A 27 -4.96 4.24 4.21
C THR A 27 -5.99 4.04 5.29
N THR A 28 -7.23 4.45 5.01
CA THR A 28 -8.38 4.14 5.84
C THR A 28 -9.30 3.20 5.07
N ARG A 29 -10.37 2.74 5.69
CA ARG A 29 -11.34 1.85 5.04
C ARG A 29 -12.34 2.60 4.14
N HIS A 30 -12.19 3.90 3.95
CA HIS A 30 -13.17 4.74 3.25
C HIS A 30 -12.79 5.00 1.79
N GLU A 31 -13.80 5.30 0.96
CA GLU A 31 -13.69 5.76 -0.43
C GLU A 31 -13.16 4.73 -1.42
N GLY A 32 -13.19 3.46 -1.06
CA GLY A 32 -12.96 2.38 -2.01
C GLY A 32 -14.25 1.87 -2.62
N ILE A 33 -14.13 0.89 -3.49
CA ILE A 33 -15.26 0.24 -4.17
C ILE A 33 -15.55 -1.17 -3.66
N SER A 34 -14.75 -1.68 -2.74
CA SER A 34 -14.97 -2.99 -2.13
C SER A 34 -16.22 -3.01 -1.28
N THR A 35 -16.85 -4.18 -1.16
CA THR A 35 -18.11 -4.37 -0.43
C THR A 35 -17.96 -5.43 0.67
N GLY A 36 -18.97 -5.56 1.51
CA GLY A 36 -18.99 -6.55 2.57
C GLY A 36 -17.90 -6.35 3.60
N ALA A 37 -17.20 -7.42 3.95
CA ALA A 37 -16.14 -7.40 4.95
C ALA A 37 -14.96 -6.50 4.57
N TYR A 38 -14.75 -6.25 3.26
CA TYR A 38 -13.66 -5.41 2.74
C TYR A 38 -14.09 -3.96 2.46
N GLY A 39 -15.32 -3.63 2.81
CA GLY A 39 -15.88 -2.31 2.51
C GLY A 39 -15.29 -1.19 3.38
N SER A 40 -14.86 -0.15 2.71
CA SER A 40 -14.89 0.01 1.25
C SER A 40 -13.52 -0.05 0.60
N PHE A 41 -12.44 0.27 1.32
CA PHE A 41 -11.10 0.38 0.73
C PHE A 41 -10.21 -0.79 1.16
N ASN A 42 -9.85 -1.64 0.22
CA ASN A 42 -8.92 -2.73 0.40
C ASN A 42 -7.91 -2.74 -0.75
N CYS A 43 -6.64 -2.63 -0.45
CA CYS A 43 -5.53 -2.66 -1.40
C CYS A 43 -4.79 -3.99 -1.42
N SER A 44 -5.11 -4.92 -0.53
CA SER A 44 -4.36 -6.16 -0.41
C SER A 44 -4.78 -7.19 -1.45
N PRO A 45 -3.85 -7.70 -2.26
CA PRO A 45 -4.15 -8.78 -3.21
C PRO A 45 -4.25 -10.15 -2.54
N TYR A 46 -3.96 -10.25 -1.23
CA TYR A 46 -3.91 -11.51 -0.47
C TYR A 46 -5.20 -11.78 0.29
N THR A 47 -6.29 -11.13 -0.07
CA THR A 47 -7.61 -11.31 0.53
C THR A 47 -8.54 -12.02 -0.45
N ASN A 48 -9.73 -12.40 0.00
CA ASN A 48 -10.77 -12.97 -0.86
C ASN A 48 -11.60 -11.91 -1.59
N ASP A 49 -11.16 -10.66 -1.58
CA ASP A 49 -11.79 -9.59 -2.33
C ASP A 49 -11.56 -9.77 -3.83
N SER A 50 -12.44 -9.20 -4.63
CA SER A 50 -12.31 -9.21 -6.09
C SER A 50 -11.02 -8.52 -6.54
N CYS A 51 -10.27 -9.16 -7.43
CA CYS A 51 -9.06 -8.55 -8.02
C CYS A 51 -9.38 -7.20 -8.69
N MET A 52 -10.54 -7.08 -9.32
CA MET A 52 -10.99 -5.83 -9.94
C MET A 52 -11.14 -4.73 -8.90
N ASN A 53 -11.77 -5.02 -7.76
CA ASN A 53 -11.95 -4.06 -6.69
C ASN A 53 -10.61 -3.61 -6.09
N VAL A 54 -9.73 -4.57 -5.81
CA VAL A 54 -8.39 -4.28 -5.29
C VAL A 54 -7.61 -3.41 -6.27
N ASN A 55 -7.62 -3.74 -7.55
CA ASN A 55 -6.91 -2.97 -8.57
C ASN A 55 -7.46 -1.54 -8.70
N ARG A 56 -8.76 -1.36 -8.64
CA ARG A 56 -9.37 -0.01 -8.67
C ARG A 56 -9.04 0.80 -7.42
N ASN A 57 -9.04 0.17 -6.25
CA ASN A 57 -8.64 0.83 -5.02
C ASN A 57 -7.17 1.27 -5.09
N GLN A 58 -6.29 0.43 -5.60
CA GLN A 58 -4.89 0.79 -5.82
C GLN A 58 -4.73 1.95 -6.83
N SER A 59 -5.50 1.93 -7.91
CA SER A 59 -5.49 3.01 -8.91
C SER A 59 -5.91 4.35 -8.29
N TRP A 60 -6.92 4.34 -7.42
CA TRP A 60 -7.34 5.52 -6.68
C TRP A 60 -6.21 6.06 -5.82
N LEU A 61 -5.47 5.18 -5.15
CA LEU A 61 -4.32 5.57 -4.33
C LEU A 61 -3.24 6.27 -5.18
N PHE A 62 -2.93 5.76 -6.36
CA PHE A 62 -1.99 6.40 -7.29
C PHE A 62 -2.46 7.81 -7.68
N GLN A 63 -3.76 8.00 -7.92
CA GLN A 63 -4.33 9.30 -8.24
C GLN A 63 -4.21 10.27 -7.06
N CYS A 64 -4.50 9.83 -5.83
CA CYS A 64 -4.38 10.65 -4.63
C CYS A 64 -2.96 11.16 -4.40
N MET A 65 -1.97 10.39 -4.81
CA MET A 65 -0.55 10.76 -4.68
C MET A 65 -0.02 11.49 -5.93
N ASN A 66 -0.92 12.05 -6.76
CA ASN A 66 -0.58 12.79 -7.98
C ASN A 66 0.37 12.02 -8.92
N HIS A 67 0.18 10.71 -9.02
CA HIS A 67 1.02 9.83 -9.84
C HIS A 67 2.51 9.85 -9.48
N GLN A 68 2.86 10.27 -8.27
CA GLN A 68 4.24 10.21 -7.75
C GLN A 68 4.65 8.78 -7.40
N ILE A 69 3.68 7.92 -7.10
CA ILE A 69 3.91 6.50 -6.86
C ILE A 69 3.98 5.80 -8.22
N LYS A 70 5.10 5.13 -8.48
CA LYS A 70 5.29 4.37 -9.73
C LYS A 70 4.92 2.90 -9.56
N GLU A 71 5.23 2.33 -8.41
CA GLU A 71 4.96 0.94 -8.07
C GLU A 71 4.52 0.84 -6.62
N LEU A 72 3.67 -0.16 -6.35
CA LEU A 72 3.18 -0.45 -5.01
C LEU A 72 3.54 -1.89 -4.66
N PHE A 73 4.33 -2.07 -3.62
CA PHE A 73 4.68 -3.38 -3.11
C PHE A 73 3.95 -3.63 -1.80
N ILE A 74 3.22 -4.73 -1.75
CA ILE A 74 2.47 -5.14 -0.56
C ILE A 74 2.98 -6.52 -0.16
N PRO A 75 3.55 -6.69 1.02
CA PRO A 75 3.99 -8.00 1.48
C PRO A 75 2.80 -8.87 1.90
N GLU A 76 2.96 -10.16 1.77
CA GLU A 76 2.03 -11.13 2.35
C GLU A 76 2.41 -11.33 3.82
N GLN A 77 1.80 -10.54 4.70
CA GLN A 77 2.13 -10.48 6.11
C GLN A 77 1.83 -11.80 6.84
N SER A 78 2.74 -12.18 7.74
CA SER A 78 2.57 -13.33 8.63
C SER A 78 2.34 -12.94 10.09
N HIS A 79 2.35 -11.62 10.38
CA HIS A 79 2.25 -11.06 11.74
C HIS A 79 3.42 -11.48 12.64
N GLY A 80 4.59 -11.67 12.04
CA GLY A 80 5.85 -11.92 12.73
C GLY A 80 6.71 -10.67 12.80
N CYS A 81 8.01 -10.81 12.53
CA CYS A 81 8.97 -9.70 12.59
C CYS A 81 9.95 -9.70 11.41
N ALA A 82 9.65 -10.42 10.34
CA ALA A 82 10.50 -10.45 9.17
C ALA A 82 10.36 -9.17 8.33
N SER A 83 11.47 -8.65 7.84
CA SER A 83 11.49 -7.49 6.94
C SER A 83 12.33 -7.80 5.70
N LEU A 84 12.02 -7.11 4.60
CA LEU A 84 12.73 -7.22 3.34
C LEU A 84 13.17 -5.84 2.89
N ILE A 85 14.44 -5.74 2.48
CA ILE A 85 14.98 -4.51 1.89
C ILE A 85 14.67 -4.52 0.38
N ILE A 86 13.96 -3.50 -0.08
CA ILE A 86 13.65 -3.28 -1.49
C ILE A 86 14.80 -2.44 -2.09
N ASN A 87 15.65 -3.07 -2.86
CA ASN A 87 16.82 -2.45 -3.47
C ASN A 87 16.96 -2.88 -4.94
N GLU A 88 18.07 -2.51 -5.58
CA GLU A 88 18.31 -2.88 -6.98
C GLU A 88 18.25 -4.39 -7.23
N SER A 89 18.71 -5.20 -6.29
CA SER A 89 18.64 -6.66 -6.41
C SER A 89 17.19 -7.14 -6.51
N PHE A 90 16.29 -6.55 -5.72
CA PHE A 90 14.85 -6.86 -5.80
C PHE A 90 14.27 -6.48 -7.17
N PHE A 91 14.62 -5.31 -7.69
CA PHE A 91 14.12 -4.84 -8.98
C PHE A 91 14.63 -5.67 -10.17
N LYS A 92 15.76 -6.34 -10.02
CA LYS A 92 16.31 -7.25 -11.06
C LYS A 92 15.62 -8.60 -11.11
N GLU A 93 14.88 -8.96 -10.07
CA GLU A 93 14.18 -10.24 -10.01
C GLU A 93 12.93 -10.25 -10.89
N SER A 94 12.53 -11.45 -11.34
CA SER A 94 11.29 -11.66 -12.05
C SER A 94 10.09 -11.35 -11.16
N LEU A 95 8.92 -11.10 -11.76
CA LEU A 95 7.69 -10.88 -11.01
C LEU A 95 7.35 -12.06 -10.10
N GLU A 96 7.60 -13.29 -10.57
CA GLU A 96 7.38 -14.49 -9.79
C GLU A 96 8.31 -14.56 -8.56
N MET A 97 9.60 -14.25 -8.74
CA MET A 97 10.56 -14.21 -7.64
C MET A 97 10.24 -13.10 -6.66
N ARG A 98 9.82 -11.92 -7.13
CA ARG A 98 9.39 -10.83 -6.26
C ARG A 98 8.23 -11.25 -5.36
N ARG A 99 7.26 -11.99 -5.88
CA ARG A 99 6.15 -12.54 -5.09
C ARG A 99 6.63 -13.47 -3.98
N LEU A 100 7.58 -14.35 -4.29
CA LEU A 100 8.15 -15.26 -3.31
C LEU A 100 8.91 -14.51 -2.21
N LEU A 101 9.66 -13.48 -2.58
CA LEU A 101 10.42 -12.65 -1.62
C LEU A 101 9.49 -11.85 -0.69
N LEU A 102 8.33 -11.43 -1.16
CA LEU A 102 7.35 -10.68 -0.36
C LEU A 102 6.52 -11.56 0.58
N ARG A 103 6.58 -12.88 0.42
CA ARG A 103 5.82 -13.80 1.26
C ARG A 103 6.37 -13.84 2.67
N GLY A 104 5.49 -13.68 3.66
CA GLY A 104 5.86 -13.74 5.08
C GLY A 104 6.61 -12.54 5.60
N MET A 105 6.69 -11.46 4.84
CA MET A 105 7.32 -10.21 5.27
C MET A 105 6.30 -9.29 5.91
N ASP A 106 6.63 -8.73 7.05
CA ASP A 106 5.74 -7.83 7.80
C ASP A 106 6.12 -6.37 7.64
N ALA A 107 7.31 -6.09 7.09
CA ALA A 107 7.75 -4.75 6.74
C ALA A 107 8.62 -4.79 5.49
N LEU A 108 8.56 -3.70 4.73
CA LEU A 108 9.45 -3.44 3.59
C LEU A 108 10.24 -2.17 3.87
N ILE A 109 11.51 -2.16 3.53
CA ILE A 109 12.42 -1.02 3.76
C ILE A 109 13.02 -0.56 2.44
#